data_8c2d7b689b52f4b29c28d619a72de5b1
#
_entry.id   8c2d7b689b52f4b29c28d619a72de5b1
#
_cell.length_a   1.000
_cell.length_b   1.000
_cell.length_c   1.000
_cell.angle_alpha   90.00
_cell.angle_beta   90.00
_cell.angle_gamma   90.00
#
_symmetry.space_group_name_H-M   'P 1'
#
loop_
_entity.id
_entity.type
_entity.pdbx_description
1 polymer ?
#
loop_
_entity_poly.entity_id
_entity_poly.type
_entity_poly.pdbx_seq_one_letter_code
_entity_poly.pdbx_strand_id
1 'polypeptide(L)'
;YEVQYTFETGFQTEFNSKDFISIVLSHYQFTGGAHGNYFALGYNIDMKDGKVLSLKDIIKEDSFDLLAYECEQAILEKFEANSVIEAGLFEDEINIPEDQDFYIVPGMLVLQFDPYEIGPWSMGEITTEISFEKIKDILKPDLPFPTN
;
A
#
# COMPACT_ATOMS: atom_id res chain seq x y z
N TYR A 1 -3.81 19.94 -33.10
CA TYR A 1 -4.13 20.03 -31.67
C TYR A 1 -2.82 19.88 -30.89
N GLU A 2 -2.38 20.93 -30.18
CA GLU A 2 -1.28 20.83 -29.22
C GLU A 2 -1.81 20.11 -27.99
N VAL A 3 -1.21 18.97 -27.65
CA VAL A 3 -1.49 18.26 -26.40
C VAL A 3 -0.60 18.86 -25.32
N GLN A 4 -1.22 19.43 -24.30
CA GLN A 4 -0.47 19.92 -23.14
C GLN A 4 -0.08 18.74 -22.26
N TYR A 5 1.21 18.52 -22.08
CA TYR A 5 1.74 17.54 -21.13
C TYR A 5 1.69 18.12 -19.71
N THR A 6 1.25 17.30 -18.78
CA THR A 6 1.16 17.68 -17.37
C THR A 6 1.95 16.69 -16.54
N PHE A 7 2.69 17.19 -15.54
CA PHE A 7 3.34 16.39 -14.52
C PHE A 7 3.12 17.07 -13.17
N GLU A 8 2.56 16.32 -12.23
CA GLU A 8 2.27 16.76 -10.86
C GLU A 8 2.86 15.79 -9.87
N THR A 9 3.42 16.31 -8.79
CA THR A 9 3.92 15.51 -7.67
C THR A 9 3.44 16.11 -6.37
N GLY A 10 3.17 15.25 -5.39
CA GLY A 10 2.81 15.64 -4.04
C GLY A 10 3.36 14.67 -3.02
N PHE A 11 3.27 15.02 -1.76
CA PHE A 11 3.55 14.08 -0.68
C PHE A 11 2.58 14.31 0.48
N GLN A 12 2.37 13.24 1.24
CA GLN A 12 1.61 13.27 2.47
C GLN A 12 2.38 12.51 3.55
N THR A 13 2.45 13.08 4.76
CA THR A 13 3.02 12.39 5.91
C THR A 13 1.90 11.65 6.63
N GLU A 14 1.97 10.32 6.59
CA GLU A 14 0.96 9.42 7.15
C GLU A 14 1.22 9.10 8.63
N PHE A 15 2.50 9.00 8.99
CA PHE A 15 2.94 8.81 10.36
C PHE A 15 4.24 9.57 10.61
N ASN A 16 4.38 10.18 11.77
CA ASN A 16 5.60 10.87 12.15
C ASN A 16 5.84 10.77 13.66
N SER A 17 6.97 10.21 14.05
CA SER A 17 7.46 10.12 15.42
C SER A 17 8.95 10.43 15.49
N LYS A 18 9.53 10.36 16.70
CA LYS A 18 10.97 10.55 16.88
C LYS A 18 11.81 9.48 16.15
N ASP A 19 11.32 8.24 16.12
CA ASP A 19 12.09 7.09 15.67
C ASP A 19 11.65 6.59 14.28
N PHE A 20 10.53 7.09 13.75
CA PHE A 20 9.97 6.59 12.49
C PHE A 20 9.13 7.64 11.77
N ILE A 21 9.22 7.67 10.44
CA ILE A 21 8.35 8.47 9.58
C ILE A 21 7.83 7.61 8.41
N SER A 22 6.55 7.78 8.09
CA SER A 22 5.91 7.19 6.91
C SER A 22 5.36 8.29 6.03
N ILE A 23 5.78 8.30 4.76
CA ILE A 23 5.43 9.32 3.76
C ILE A 23 4.94 8.62 2.51
N VAL A 24 3.87 9.12 1.91
CA VAL A 24 3.42 8.74 0.57
C VAL A 24 3.77 9.85 -0.40
N LEU A 25 4.50 9.51 -1.46
CA LEU A 25 4.73 10.38 -2.62
C LEU A 25 3.77 10.00 -3.72
N SER A 26 3.01 10.97 -4.23
CA SER A 26 2.09 10.79 -5.34
C SER A 26 2.61 11.46 -6.61
N HIS A 27 2.39 10.80 -7.73
CA HIS A 27 2.78 11.27 -9.05
C HIS A 27 1.62 11.12 -10.02
N TYR A 28 1.37 12.16 -10.79
CA TYR A 28 0.45 12.13 -11.91
C TYR A 28 1.15 12.67 -13.15
N GLN A 29 0.97 12.01 -14.28
CA GLN A 29 1.45 12.50 -15.56
C GLN A 29 0.41 12.30 -16.66
N PHE A 30 0.29 13.27 -17.53
CA PHE A 30 -0.47 13.19 -18.77
C PHE A 30 0.43 13.58 -19.94
N THR A 31 0.64 12.65 -20.84
CA THR A 31 1.48 12.83 -22.05
C THR A 31 0.68 12.63 -23.33
N GLY A 32 -0.64 12.83 -23.25
CA GLY A 32 -1.59 12.55 -24.33
C GLY A 32 -2.23 11.19 -24.19
N GLY A 33 -3.32 10.98 -24.93
CA GLY A 33 -4.10 9.74 -24.89
C GLY A 33 -5.44 9.91 -24.16
N ALA A 34 -6.04 8.80 -23.75
CA ALA A 34 -7.37 8.77 -23.17
C ALA A 34 -7.40 9.25 -21.70
N HIS A 35 -6.34 9.01 -20.94
CA HIS A 35 -6.19 9.40 -19.53
C HIS A 35 -4.72 9.57 -19.15
N GLY A 36 -4.46 10.19 -18.02
CA GLY A 36 -3.13 10.26 -17.41
C GLY A 36 -2.78 8.98 -16.67
N ASN A 37 -1.52 8.87 -16.25
CA ASN A 37 -1.04 7.83 -15.36
C ASN A 37 -0.84 8.41 -13.97
N TYR A 38 -1.24 7.64 -12.97
CA TYR A 38 -1.07 7.95 -11.55
C TYR A 38 -0.37 6.77 -10.87
N PHE A 39 0.53 7.07 -9.98
CA PHE A 39 1.14 6.10 -9.07
C PHE A 39 1.57 6.78 -7.78
N ALA A 40 1.66 6.01 -6.71
CA ALA A 40 2.13 6.48 -5.43
C ALA A 40 3.11 5.50 -4.81
N LEU A 41 4.07 6.02 -4.03
CA LEU A 41 5.16 5.26 -3.41
C LEU A 41 5.19 5.53 -1.90
N GLY A 42 5.16 4.47 -1.11
CA GLY A 42 5.30 4.52 0.34
C GLY A 42 6.78 4.54 0.77
N TYR A 43 7.19 5.56 1.52
CA TYR A 43 8.51 5.65 2.14
C TYR A 43 8.37 5.53 3.65
N ASN A 44 8.83 4.42 4.19
CA ASN A 44 8.77 4.07 5.60
C ASN A 44 10.21 4.07 6.15
N ILE A 45 10.58 5.08 6.91
CA ILE A 45 11.97 5.34 7.27
C ILE A 45 12.19 5.17 8.77
N ASP A 46 13.09 4.23 9.14
CA ASP A 46 13.65 4.16 10.49
C ASP A 46 14.59 5.37 10.68
N MET A 47 14.22 6.27 11.59
CA MET A 47 14.95 7.51 11.83
C MET A 47 16.24 7.33 12.63
N LYS A 48 16.50 6.12 13.16
CA LYS A 48 17.73 5.83 13.92
C LYS A 48 18.94 5.68 13.00
N ASP A 49 18.73 5.06 11.84
CA ASP A 49 19.81 4.77 10.88
C ASP A 49 19.53 5.27 9.46
N GLY A 50 18.32 5.82 9.22
CA GLY A 50 17.90 6.32 7.91
C GLY A 50 17.51 5.20 6.93
N LYS A 51 17.29 3.98 7.42
CA LYS A 51 16.90 2.85 6.57
C LYS A 51 15.47 3.02 6.06
N VAL A 52 15.28 2.91 4.76
CA VAL A 52 13.96 2.76 4.15
C VAL A 52 13.54 1.29 4.31
N LEU A 53 12.43 1.07 5.00
CA LEU A 53 11.91 -0.28 5.26
C LEU A 53 11.03 -0.73 4.09
N SER A 54 11.27 -1.95 3.64
CA SER A 54 10.37 -2.70 2.77
C SER A 54 9.44 -3.60 3.59
N LEU A 55 8.42 -4.17 2.96
CA LEU A 55 7.44 -5.01 3.63
C LEU A 55 8.09 -6.23 4.31
N LYS A 56 9.13 -6.82 3.70
CA LYS A 56 9.93 -7.91 4.29
C LYS A 56 10.70 -7.51 5.55
N ASP A 57 10.93 -6.21 5.79
CA ASP A 57 11.58 -5.76 7.02
C ASP A 57 10.63 -5.76 8.22
N ILE A 58 9.32 -5.75 7.98
CA ILE A 58 8.28 -5.69 9.03
C ILE A 58 7.47 -6.99 9.16
N ILE A 59 7.32 -7.76 8.11
CA ILE A 59 6.59 -9.05 8.10
C ILE A 59 7.57 -10.21 8.17
N LYS A 60 7.23 -11.26 8.93
CA LYS A 60 7.98 -12.51 8.97
C LYS A 60 7.94 -13.22 7.63
N GLU A 61 9.07 -13.83 7.22
CA GLU A 61 9.24 -14.43 5.89
C GLU A 61 8.17 -15.47 5.54
N ASP A 62 7.82 -16.34 6.49
CA ASP A 62 6.85 -17.43 6.28
C ASP A 62 5.40 -16.98 6.46
N SER A 63 5.11 -15.67 6.47
CA SER A 63 3.80 -15.15 6.88
C SER A 63 3.13 -14.26 5.82
N PHE A 64 3.68 -14.21 4.62
CA PHE A 64 3.10 -13.42 3.52
C PHE A 64 1.75 -13.96 3.06
N ASP A 65 1.52 -15.29 3.12
CA ASP A 65 0.21 -15.88 2.82
C ASP A 65 -0.88 -15.41 3.82
N LEU A 66 -0.51 -15.25 5.11
CA LEU A 66 -1.43 -14.71 6.10
C LEU A 66 -1.70 -13.22 5.89
N LEU A 67 -0.68 -12.46 5.48
CA LEU A 67 -0.86 -11.06 5.12
C LEU A 67 -1.76 -10.92 3.89
N ALA A 68 -1.57 -11.76 2.87
CA ALA A 68 -2.42 -11.79 1.68
C ALA A 68 -3.88 -12.11 2.03
N TYR A 69 -4.10 -13.07 2.92
CA TYR A 69 -5.44 -13.37 3.43
C TYR A 69 -6.09 -12.16 4.14
N GLU A 70 -5.39 -11.49 5.04
CA GLU A 70 -5.94 -10.29 5.72
C GLU A 70 -6.17 -9.14 4.74
N CYS A 71 -5.32 -8.98 3.73
CA CYS A 71 -5.50 -8.03 2.64
C CYS A 71 -6.77 -8.35 1.85
N GLU A 72 -6.98 -9.61 1.48
CA GLU A 72 -8.18 -10.05 0.78
C GLU A 72 -9.44 -9.74 1.61
N GLN A 73 -9.46 -10.08 2.91
CA GLN A 73 -10.60 -9.77 3.78
C GLN A 73 -10.90 -8.26 3.83
N ALA A 74 -9.86 -7.42 3.88
CA ALA A 74 -10.04 -5.97 3.86
C ALA A 74 -10.59 -5.46 2.52
N ILE A 75 -10.20 -6.06 1.40
CA ILE A 75 -10.76 -5.78 0.07
C ILE A 75 -12.22 -6.18 0.00
N LEU A 76 -12.56 -7.40 0.43
CA LEU A 76 -13.94 -7.89 0.40
C LEU A 76 -14.87 -7.02 1.24
N GLU A 77 -14.41 -6.60 2.42
CA GLU A 77 -15.15 -5.67 3.28
C GLU A 77 -15.33 -4.29 2.59
N LYS A 78 -14.26 -3.73 2.04
CA LYS A 78 -14.25 -2.41 1.38
C LYS A 78 -15.20 -2.35 0.18
N PHE A 79 -15.28 -3.41 -0.60
CA PHE A 79 -16.11 -3.48 -1.82
C PHE A 79 -17.44 -4.19 -1.62
N GLU A 80 -17.77 -4.58 -0.38
CA GLU A 80 -18.99 -5.33 -0.03
C GLU A 80 -19.19 -6.57 -0.91
N ALA A 81 -18.09 -7.29 -1.21
CA ALA A 81 -18.04 -8.42 -2.12
C ALA A 81 -17.81 -9.75 -1.41
N ASN A 82 -18.20 -10.87 -2.02
CA ASN A 82 -17.99 -12.22 -1.47
C ASN A 82 -16.76 -12.93 -2.08
N SER A 83 -16.16 -12.32 -3.11
CA SER A 83 -14.91 -12.80 -3.74
C SER A 83 -14.16 -11.63 -4.38
N VAL A 84 -12.87 -11.80 -4.60
CA VAL A 84 -12.03 -10.77 -5.24
C VAL A 84 -12.48 -10.49 -6.69
N ILE A 85 -12.97 -11.49 -7.40
CA ILE A 85 -13.56 -11.31 -8.73
C ILE A 85 -14.86 -10.49 -8.66
N GLU A 86 -15.72 -10.73 -7.66
CA GLU A 86 -16.93 -9.93 -7.45
C GLU A 86 -16.58 -8.48 -7.07
N ALA A 87 -15.48 -8.27 -6.36
CA ALA A 87 -14.92 -6.94 -6.09
C ALA A 87 -14.40 -6.21 -7.34
N GLY A 88 -14.28 -6.91 -8.47
CA GLY A 88 -13.83 -6.35 -9.75
C GLY A 88 -12.34 -6.44 -10.02
N LEU A 89 -11.61 -7.28 -9.27
CA LEU A 89 -10.17 -7.48 -9.45
C LEU A 89 -9.87 -8.46 -10.59
N PHE A 90 -8.61 -8.47 -11.06
CA PHE A 90 -8.19 -9.26 -12.22
C PHE A 90 -8.02 -10.75 -11.92
N GLU A 91 -7.50 -11.06 -10.72
CA GLU A 91 -7.20 -12.43 -10.30
C GLU A 91 -8.21 -12.88 -9.24
N ASP A 92 -8.30 -14.17 -8.98
CA ASP A 92 -9.19 -14.77 -8.00
C ASP A 92 -8.58 -14.90 -6.60
N GLU A 93 -7.31 -14.53 -6.46
CA GLU A 93 -6.56 -14.46 -5.19
C GLU A 93 -5.65 -13.24 -5.14
N ILE A 94 -5.30 -12.79 -3.96
CA ILE A 94 -4.35 -11.69 -3.72
C ILE A 94 -2.97 -12.26 -3.42
N ASN A 95 -1.96 -11.82 -4.18
CA ASN A 95 -0.55 -12.08 -3.90
C ASN A 95 0.12 -10.80 -3.41
N ILE A 96 0.87 -10.90 -2.32
CA ILE A 96 1.62 -9.78 -1.74
C ILE A 96 3.13 -10.06 -1.89
N PRO A 97 3.83 -9.39 -2.79
CA PRO A 97 5.28 -9.52 -2.90
C PRO A 97 5.99 -8.81 -1.73
N GLU A 98 7.23 -9.20 -1.47
CA GLU A 98 8.04 -8.65 -0.37
C GLU A 98 8.33 -7.15 -0.49
N ASP A 99 8.24 -6.61 -1.69
CA ASP A 99 8.45 -5.21 -2.05
C ASP A 99 7.15 -4.46 -2.37
N GLN A 100 5.97 -5.03 -1.99
CA GLN A 100 4.69 -4.33 -2.13
C GLN A 100 4.74 -2.96 -1.47
N ASP A 101 4.22 -1.96 -2.17
CA ASP A 101 4.07 -0.61 -1.62
C ASP A 101 3.12 -0.58 -0.43
N PHE A 102 3.56 0.09 0.61
CA PHE A 102 2.80 0.25 1.85
C PHE A 102 3.17 1.53 2.57
N TYR A 103 2.31 1.93 3.47
CA TYR A 103 2.60 2.97 4.44
C TYR A 103 1.96 2.65 5.80
N ILE A 104 2.41 3.35 6.82
CA ILE A 104 1.94 3.18 8.19
C ILE A 104 1.11 4.39 8.58
N VAL A 105 -0.08 4.14 9.11
CA VAL A 105 -0.88 5.11 9.85
C VAL A 105 -1.00 4.66 11.31
N PRO A 106 -1.45 5.49 12.25
CA PRO A 106 -1.58 5.08 13.64
C PRO A 106 -2.40 3.80 13.80
N GLY A 107 -1.75 2.72 14.26
CA GLY A 107 -2.39 1.43 14.53
C GLY A 107 -2.62 0.52 13.33
N MET A 108 -2.24 0.91 12.11
CA MET A 108 -2.53 0.15 10.89
C MET A 108 -1.36 0.10 9.91
N LEU A 109 -1.25 -1.03 9.23
CA LEU A 109 -0.54 -1.20 7.98
C LEU A 109 -1.51 -0.93 6.83
N VAL A 110 -1.13 -0.06 5.90
CA VAL A 110 -1.90 0.18 4.68
C VAL A 110 -1.10 -0.35 3.50
N LEU A 111 -1.62 -1.40 2.85
CA LEU A 111 -1.08 -1.87 1.57
C LEU A 111 -1.68 -1.03 0.44
N GLN A 112 -0.86 -0.68 -0.52
CA GLN A 112 -1.22 0.19 -1.62
C GLN A 112 -0.98 -0.52 -2.95
N PHE A 113 -1.97 -0.43 -3.84
CA PHE A 113 -1.93 -0.99 -5.18
C PHE A 113 -2.25 0.11 -6.18
N ASP A 114 -1.34 0.33 -7.11
CA ASP A 114 -1.52 1.31 -8.17
C ASP A 114 -2.60 0.89 -9.19
N PRO A 115 -3.15 1.83 -9.98
CA PRO A 115 -4.05 1.49 -11.08
C PRO A 115 -3.41 0.45 -12.02
N TYR A 116 -4.17 -0.58 -12.38
CA TYR A 116 -3.76 -1.77 -13.15
C TYR A 116 -2.94 -2.81 -12.40
N GLU A 117 -2.55 -2.60 -11.16
CA GLU A 117 -1.79 -3.60 -10.40
C GLU A 117 -2.65 -4.83 -10.07
N ILE A 118 -3.79 -4.62 -9.43
CA ILE A 118 -4.72 -5.72 -9.09
C ILE A 118 -6.13 -5.54 -9.65
N GLY A 119 -6.45 -4.36 -10.21
CA GLY A 119 -7.77 -4.03 -10.75
C GLY A 119 -7.69 -3.04 -11.92
N PRO A 120 -8.81 -2.80 -12.63
CA PRO A 120 -8.84 -1.89 -13.77
C PRO A 120 -8.60 -0.45 -13.36
N TRP A 121 -8.07 0.36 -14.30
CA TRP A 121 -7.78 1.77 -14.08
C TRP A 121 -8.96 2.57 -13.51
N SER A 122 -10.19 2.18 -13.85
CA SER A 122 -11.40 2.83 -13.37
C SER A 122 -11.64 2.71 -11.86
N MET A 123 -10.98 1.75 -11.19
CA MET A 123 -11.01 1.61 -9.74
C MET A 123 -10.03 2.57 -9.04
N GLY A 124 -9.10 3.17 -9.81
CA GLY A 124 -8.05 4.02 -9.26
C GLY A 124 -7.05 3.23 -8.42
N GLU A 125 -6.41 3.91 -7.47
CA GLU A 125 -5.60 3.30 -6.43
C GLU A 125 -6.47 2.51 -5.46
N ILE A 126 -6.04 1.30 -5.15
CA ILE A 126 -6.70 0.45 -4.15
C ILE A 126 -5.81 0.39 -2.92
N THR A 127 -6.34 0.75 -1.77
CA THR A 127 -5.66 0.65 -0.48
C THR A 127 -6.43 -0.26 0.47
N THR A 128 -5.70 -1.02 1.28
CA THR A 128 -6.28 -1.87 2.33
C THR A 128 -5.70 -1.50 3.68
N GLU A 129 -6.56 -1.23 4.64
CA GLU A 129 -6.19 -0.89 6.01
C GLU A 129 -6.28 -2.15 6.88
N ILE A 130 -5.14 -2.60 7.40
CA ILE A 130 -5.04 -3.79 8.22
C ILE A 130 -4.53 -3.39 9.60
N SER A 131 -5.35 -3.57 10.65
CA SER A 131 -4.92 -3.21 12.00
C SER A 131 -3.78 -4.11 12.47
N PHE A 132 -2.80 -3.54 13.19
CA PHE A 132 -1.70 -4.31 13.76
C PHE A 132 -2.17 -5.40 14.73
N GLU A 133 -3.31 -5.21 15.38
CA GLU A 133 -3.89 -6.25 16.24
C GLU A 133 -4.23 -7.53 15.48
N LYS A 134 -4.74 -7.40 14.25
CA LYS A 134 -5.04 -8.57 13.38
C LYS A 134 -3.79 -9.32 12.95
N ILE A 135 -2.69 -8.60 12.71
CA ILE A 135 -1.44 -9.16 12.14
C ILE A 135 -0.29 -9.22 13.15
N LYS A 136 -0.54 -9.01 14.45
CA LYS A 136 0.51 -8.96 15.48
C LYS A 136 1.42 -10.19 15.50
N ASP A 137 0.88 -11.38 15.22
CA ASP A 137 1.63 -12.63 15.26
C ASP A 137 2.56 -12.82 14.06
N ILE A 138 2.36 -12.05 12.97
CA ILE A 138 3.19 -12.08 11.77
C ILE A 138 4.16 -10.90 11.66
N LEU A 139 4.08 -9.94 12.57
CA LEU A 139 5.03 -8.83 12.63
C LEU A 139 6.39 -9.30 13.17
N LYS A 140 7.47 -8.73 12.65
CA LYS A 140 8.80 -8.86 13.23
C LYS A 140 8.89 -8.10 14.56
N PRO A 141 9.76 -8.52 15.48
CA PRO A 141 10.00 -7.77 16.71
C PRO A 141 10.75 -6.46 16.45
N ASP A 142 10.75 -5.58 17.45
CA ASP A 142 11.58 -4.37 17.52
C ASP A 142 11.37 -3.37 16.36
N LEU A 143 10.13 -3.25 15.88
CA LEU A 143 9.77 -2.28 14.84
C LEU A 143 9.92 -0.85 15.36
N PRO A 144 10.33 0.13 14.52
CA PRO A 144 10.58 1.52 14.95
C PRO A 144 9.29 2.34 15.16
N PHE A 145 8.13 1.73 15.03
CA PHE A 145 6.81 2.33 15.23
C PHE A 145 5.94 1.50 16.18
N PRO A 146 4.96 2.09 16.88
CA PRO A 146 4.07 1.36 17.76
C PRO A 146 3.10 0.48 16.98
N THR A 147 2.89 -0.75 17.46
CA THR A 147 1.99 -1.78 16.88
C THR A 147 0.80 -2.10 17.79
N ASN A 148 0.54 -1.25 18.79
CA ASN A 148 -0.54 -1.36 19.79
C ASN A 148 -1.41 -0.11 19.82
#